data_4f1cbf5bd807ff4914ebb804af9a100b
#
_entry.id   4f1cbf5bd807ff4914ebb804af9a100b
#
_cell.length_a   1.000
_cell.length_b   1.000
_cell.length_c   1.000
_cell.angle_alpha   90.00
_cell.angle_beta   90.00
_cell.angle_gamma   90.00
#
_symmetry.space_group_name_H-M   'P 1'
#
loop_
_entity.id
_entity.type
_entity.pdbx_description
1 polymer ?
#
loop_
_entity_poly.entity_id
_entity_poly.type
_entity_poly.pdbx_seq_one_letter_code
_entity_poly.pdbx_strand_id
1 'polypeptide(L)'
;GRTINGSTINPESSAYPSHGFDSAMAGTGVGYKAELNVGRPGGKDIAAANPLVVPVGSSLVSSVSHPVADNRPTLTDVSTLTVVASPPPVGAFRPPYAGDDKTHRWNKGQLNYKILQKLALAGAPKPSDLAESLSPPWFELATEHVGRYYHPANHQPEYGRDMAHILGDAMLALHLDYSDAEKELLYVRLVQWGIDLYGCAQTGGMWADNGGHNAGKKGGLMMAGLALGDANILAYADAKSPKGFIFAEDRQTWYVTQADVGRALYQGDGRERLPYIQSDVGMAEWGEKHASQPERDGRNWGTFYRDINYVAHLGEALAIRLTVGGYKAWNWPAFFDYTDRSWTISQAQMRAFPSAMWKAHRAKAQP
;
A
#
# COMPACT_ATOMS: atom_id res chain seq x y z
N GLY A 1 20.34 23.26 -6.08
CA GLY A 1 19.48 22.24 -6.69
C GLY A 1 19.89 20.86 -6.23
N ARG A 2 18.97 19.92 -6.16
CA ARG A 2 19.29 18.51 -5.88
C ARG A 2 19.78 17.83 -7.15
N THR A 3 20.76 16.93 -7.04
CA THR A 3 21.24 16.15 -8.17
C THR A 3 20.34 14.94 -8.37
N ILE A 4 19.76 14.81 -9.56
CA ILE A 4 18.95 13.64 -9.93
C ILE A 4 19.89 12.46 -10.19
N ASN A 5 19.66 11.33 -9.52
CA ASN A 5 20.45 10.10 -9.65
C ASN A 5 20.04 9.27 -10.86
N GLY A 6 18.82 9.45 -11.35
CA GLY A 6 18.35 8.80 -12.54
C GLY A 6 16.90 9.12 -12.85
N SER A 7 16.48 8.72 -14.04
CA SER A 7 15.12 8.85 -14.52
C SER A 7 14.72 7.66 -15.37
N THR A 8 13.49 7.21 -15.25
CA THR A 8 12.91 6.13 -16.08
C THR A 8 11.58 6.58 -16.65
N ILE A 9 11.31 6.19 -17.89
CA ILE A 9 10.02 6.43 -18.55
C ILE A 9 9.13 5.21 -18.34
N ASN A 10 7.89 5.42 -17.88
CA ASN A 10 6.85 4.41 -17.70
C ASN A 10 7.33 3.14 -16.99
N PRO A 11 7.86 3.24 -15.76
CA PRO A 11 8.38 2.06 -15.07
C PRO A 11 7.27 1.03 -14.85
N GLU A 12 7.64 -0.25 -14.88
CA GLU A 12 6.74 -1.35 -14.58
C GLU A 12 6.99 -1.88 -13.16
N SER A 13 5.93 -2.37 -12.53
CA SER A 13 6.01 -2.99 -11.22
C SER A 13 6.29 -4.49 -11.33
N SER A 14 7.08 -5.03 -10.42
CA SER A 14 7.28 -6.47 -10.26
C SER A 14 7.92 -6.78 -8.91
N ALA A 15 8.02 -8.06 -8.55
CA ALA A 15 8.74 -8.48 -7.35
C ALA A 15 10.22 -8.05 -7.36
N TYR A 16 10.83 -8.11 -8.55
CA TYR A 16 12.18 -7.63 -8.79
C TYR A 16 12.15 -6.69 -10.00
N PRO A 17 11.67 -5.45 -9.83
CA PRO A 17 11.48 -4.54 -10.93
C PRO A 17 12.81 -4.19 -11.59
N SER A 18 12.76 -4.08 -12.91
CA SER A 18 13.84 -3.51 -13.67
C SER A 18 13.61 -2.01 -13.79
N HIS A 19 14.52 -1.21 -13.27
CA HIS A 19 14.38 0.25 -13.28
C HIS A 19 15.69 0.96 -13.59
N GLY A 20 15.60 2.20 -14.05
CA GLY A 20 16.73 3.09 -14.31
C GLY A 20 16.61 4.43 -13.57
N PHE A 21 15.68 4.57 -12.63
CA PHE A 21 15.43 5.85 -11.98
C PHE A 21 16.39 6.20 -10.85
N ASP A 22 17.19 5.24 -10.35
CA ASP A 22 18.18 5.53 -9.33
C ASP A 22 19.45 4.70 -9.45
N SER A 23 20.53 5.34 -9.90
CA SER A 23 21.84 4.70 -10.09
C SER A 23 22.52 4.29 -8.77
N ALA A 24 22.14 4.88 -7.62
CA ALA A 24 22.69 4.49 -6.33
C ALA A 24 22.21 3.11 -5.86
N MET A 25 21.16 2.57 -6.50
CA MET A 25 20.68 1.22 -6.24
C MET A 25 21.46 0.14 -7.02
N ALA A 26 22.43 0.51 -7.86
CA ALA A 26 23.29 -0.44 -8.54
C ALA A 26 24.02 -1.34 -7.50
N GLY A 27 23.96 -2.65 -7.72
CA GLY A 27 24.59 -3.63 -6.82
C GLY A 27 23.86 -3.93 -5.49
N THR A 28 22.73 -3.31 -5.24
CA THR A 28 21.93 -3.56 -4.01
C THR A 28 20.97 -4.75 -4.13
N GLY A 29 20.90 -5.40 -5.29
CA GLY A 29 19.97 -6.51 -5.56
C GLY A 29 18.53 -6.08 -5.87
N VAL A 30 18.29 -4.77 -6.05
CA VAL A 30 16.96 -4.21 -6.32
C VAL A 30 16.69 -3.92 -7.81
N GLY A 31 17.40 -4.57 -8.70
CA GLY A 31 17.05 -4.60 -10.13
C GLY A 31 17.39 -3.35 -10.94
N TYR A 32 18.38 -2.56 -10.52
CA TYR A 32 18.83 -1.42 -11.34
C TYR A 32 19.39 -1.87 -12.68
N LYS A 33 18.90 -1.26 -13.76
CA LYS A 33 19.38 -1.44 -15.13
C LYS A 33 19.75 -0.08 -15.73
N ALA A 34 21.03 0.10 -16.02
CA ALA A 34 21.57 1.37 -16.53
C ALA A 34 20.95 1.78 -17.88
N GLU A 35 20.59 0.81 -18.72
CA GLU A 35 19.95 1.04 -20.01
C GLU A 35 18.55 1.66 -19.90
N LEU A 36 17.88 1.50 -18.78
CA LEU A 36 16.58 2.13 -18.50
C LEU A 36 16.71 3.55 -17.93
N ASN A 37 17.92 3.95 -17.52
CA ASN A 37 18.16 5.29 -17.04
C ASN A 37 18.31 6.27 -18.22
N VAL A 38 17.22 6.97 -18.52
CA VAL A 38 17.18 7.94 -19.63
C VAL A 38 17.90 9.25 -19.31
N GLY A 39 18.21 9.50 -18.02
CA GLY A 39 18.95 10.68 -17.58
C GLY A 39 20.45 10.58 -17.78
N ARG A 40 21.01 9.37 -17.78
CA ARG A 40 22.45 9.08 -17.89
C ARG A 40 22.78 7.88 -18.79
N PRO A 41 22.18 7.74 -19.97
CA PRO A 41 22.50 6.62 -20.84
C PRO A 41 24.00 6.65 -21.19
N GLY A 42 24.76 5.66 -20.79
CA GLY A 42 26.19 5.60 -21.01
C GLY A 42 26.99 6.72 -20.34
N GLY A 43 26.49 7.31 -19.24
CA GLY A 43 27.17 8.36 -18.48
C GLY A 43 26.97 9.78 -19.01
N LYS A 44 26.01 10.01 -19.88
CA LYS A 44 25.67 11.36 -20.36
C LYS A 44 24.70 12.05 -19.41
N ASP A 45 25.06 13.23 -18.94
CA ASP A 45 24.17 14.08 -18.16
C ASP A 45 23.16 14.80 -19.06
N ILE A 46 21.94 14.97 -18.57
CA ILE A 46 20.94 15.84 -19.19
C ILE A 46 21.36 17.29 -18.97
N ALA A 47 21.44 18.07 -20.02
CA ALA A 47 21.80 19.48 -19.99
C ALA A 47 20.96 20.25 -21.02
N ALA A 48 20.99 21.58 -20.97
CA ALA A 48 20.32 22.42 -21.96
C ALA A 48 20.83 22.15 -23.40
N ALA A 49 22.11 21.81 -23.56
CA ALA A 49 22.70 21.41 -24.82
C ALA A 49 22.40 19.95 -25.23
N ASN A 50 21.86 19.14 -24.29
CA ASN A 50 21.49 17.74 -24.52
C ASN A 50 20.20 17.43 -23.75
N PRO A 51 19.05 18.01 -24.15
CA PRO A 51 17.81 17.84 -23.45
C PRO A 51 17.29 16.40 -23.60
N LEU A 52 16.65 15.88 -22.53
CA LEU A 52 15.90 14.66 -22.61
C LEU A 52 14.59 14.90 -23.36
N VAL A 53 14.37 14.14 -24.41
CA VAL A 53 13.09 14.11 -25.13
C VAL A 53 12.23 13.02 -24.51
N VAL A 54 11.10 13.41 -23.89
CA VAL A 54 10.12 12.50 -23.31
C VAL A 54 8.88 12.51 -24.20
N PRO A 55 8.40 11.36 -24.69
CA PRO A 55 7.22 11.28 -25.53
C PRO A 55 5.97 11.79 -24.82
N VAL A 56 5.08 12.43 -25.55
CA VAL A 56 3.70 12.71 -25.07
C VAL A 56 3.00 11.39 -24.73
N GLY A 57 2.25 11.37 -23.64
CA GLY A 57 1.61 10.16 -23.13
C GLY A 57 2.57 9.27 -22.31
N SER A 58 3.62 9.85 -21.75
CA SER A 58 4.56 9.15 -20.89
C SER A 58 4.65 9.77 -19.50
N SER A 59 5.02 8.98 -18.50
CA SER A 59 5.45 9.45 -17.19
C SER A 59 6.96 9.30 -17.05
N LEU A 60 7.63 10.40 -16.71
CA LEU A 60 9.03 10.41 -16.31
C LEU A 60 9.10 10.33 -14.78
N VAL A 61 9.73 9.29 -14.28
CA VAL A 61 10.00 9.11 -12.86
C VAL A 61 11.46 9.41 -12.61
N SER A 62 11.73 10.32 -11.69
CA SER A 62 13.09 10.74 -11.34
C SER A 62 13.30 10.66 -9.84
N SER A 63 14.51 10.29 -9.41
CA SER A 63 14.88 10.14 -8.03
C SER A 63 16.11 10.92 -7.62
N VAL A 64 16.16 11.23 -6.33
CA VAL A 64 17.35 11.69 -5.62
C VAL A 64 17.59 10.70 -4.49
N SER A 65 18.80 10.14 -4.44
CA SER A 65 19.20 9.21 -3.39
C SER A 65 20.36 9.75 -2.56
N HIS A 66 20.66 9.09 -1.47
CA HIS A 66 21.84 9.31 -0.67
C HIS A 66 22.73 8.06 -0.68
N PRO A 67 24.04 8.19 -0.39
CA PRO A 67 24.95 7.06 -0.30
C PRO A 67 24.42 6.00 0.64
N VAL A 68 24.42 4.75 0.20
CA VAL A 68 23.92 3.61 0.97
C VAL A 68 25.07 3.02 1.77
N ALA A 69 25.01 3.15 3.10
CA ALA A 69 25.63 2.19 4.00
C ALA A 69 24.54 1.83 4.98
N ASP A 70 23.97 0.68 4.91
CA ASP A 70 22.91 0.14 5.80
C ASP A 70 21.64 1.01 5.96
N ASN A 71 21.56 2.14 5.30
CA ASN A 71 20.42 3.06 5.40
C ASN A 71 19.33 2.64 4.39
N ARG A 72 18.16 2.40 4.92
CA ARG A 72 16.93 2.10 4.20
C ARG A 72 15.84 3.03 4.70
N PRO A 73 15.09 3.64 3.82
CA PRO A 73 15.16 3.62 2.34
C PRO A 73 16.37 4.36 1.78
N THR A 74 16.75 4.02 0.54
CA THR A 74 17.88 4.65 -0.15
C THR A 74 17.51 5.96 -0.82
N LEU A 75 16.26 6.11 -1.22
CA LEU A 75 15.76 7.32 -1.86
C LEU A 75 15.57 8.44 -0.84
N THR A 76 16.00 9.64 -1.20
CA THR A 76 15.70 10.87 -0.43
C THR A 76 14.41 11.49 -0.93
N ASP A 77 14.22 11.51 -2.25
CA ASP A 77 13.08 12.15 -2.89
C ASP A 77 12.79 11.52 -4.25
N VAL A 78 11.54 11.63 -4.68
CA VAL A 78 11.06 11.15 -5.97
C VAL A 78 10.11 12.18 -6.57
N SER A 79 10.15 12.32 -7.87
CA SER A 79 9.15 13.08 -8.62
C SER A 79 8.61 12.28 -9.80
N THR A 80 7.37 12.56 -10.14
CA THR A 80 6.69 12.00 -11.30
C THR A 80 6.17 13.15 -12.18
N LEU A 81 6.59 13.19 -13.43
CA LEU A 81 6.13 14.14 -14.42
C LEU A 81 5.42 13.40 -15.55
N THR A 82 4.13 13.66 -15.73
CA THR A 82 3.38 13.13 -16.89
C THR A 82 3.38 14.16 -18.01
N VAL A 83 3.84 13.74 -19.20
CA VAL A 83 3.92 14.58 -20.41
C VAL A 83 2.62 14.43 -21.19
N VAL A 84 1.90 15.51 -21.36
CA VAL A 84 0.58 15.56 -22.01
C VAL A 84 0.59 16.44 -23.25
N ALA A 85 -0.25 16.12 -24.25
CA ALA A 85 -0.38 16.92 -25.49
C ALA A 85 -1.08 18.26 -25.27
N SER A 86 -1.94 18.33 -24.26
CA SER A 86 -2.68 19.54 -23.88
C SER A 86 -2.91 19.55 -22.37
N PRO A 87 -3.13 20.74 -21.76
CA PRO A 87 -3.47 20.81 -20.34
C PRO A 87 -4.66 19.90 -20.00
N PRO A 88 -4.57 19.07 -18.95
CA PRO A 88 -5.70 18.24 -18.53
C PRO A 88 -6.84 19.12 -17.99
N PRO A 89 -8.08 18.60 -17.92
CA PRO A 89 -9.18 19.26 -17.26
C PRO A 89 -8.85 19.69 -15.84
N VAL A 90 -9.38 20.82 -15.39
CA VAL A 90 -9.21 21.27 -14.01
C VAL A 90 -9.69 20.19 -13.04
N GLY A 91 -8.85 19.86 -12.06
CA GLY A 91 -9.13 18.81 -11.08
C GLY A 91 -8.93 17.38 -11.57
N ALA A 92 -8.38 17.17 -12.77
CA ALA A 92 -8.02 15.84 -13.23
C ALA A 92 -6.96 15.20 -12.32
N PHE A 93 -7.14 13.93 -12.00
CA PHE A 93 -6.08 13.13 -11.38
C PHE A 93 -4.97 12.86 -12.40
N ARG A 94 -3.75 12.82 -11.94
CA ARG A 94 -2.63 12.32 -12.74
C ARG A 94 -2.87 10.84 -13.08
N PRO A 95 -2.62 10.41 -14.32
CA PRO A 95 -2.58 8.97 -14.62
C PRO A 95 -1.55 8.25 -13.76
N PRO A 96 -1.64 6.93 -13.62
CA PRO A 96 -0.61 6.14 -12.92
C PRO A 96 0.78 6.42 -13.48
N TYR A 97 1.79 6.50 -12.62
CA TYR A 97 3.17 6.64 -13.09
C TYR A 97 3.72 5.35 -13.71
N ALA A 98 3.21 4.18 -13.29
CA ALA A 98 3.58 2.89 -13.88
C ALA A 98 2.83 2.62 -15.19
N GLY A 99 3.46 1.84 -16.09
CA GLY A 99 2.87 1.41 -17.36
C GLY A 99 2.70 2.52 -18.39
N ASP A 100 2.12 2.17 -19.53
CA ASP A 100 2.03 3.05 -20.73
C ASP A 100 0.71 3.80 -20.87
N ASP A 101 -0.35 3.38 -20.16
CA ASP A 101 -1.66 4.05 -20.25
C ASP A 101 -1.67 5.34 -19.43
N LYS A 102 -1.55 6.46 -20.11
CA LYS A 102 -1.56 7.82 -19.54
C LYS A 102 -2.87 8.58 -19.82
N THR A 103 -3.94 7.86 -20.04
CA THR A 103 -5.26 8.47 -20.22
C THR A 103 -5.74 9.11 -18.91
N HIS A 104 -6.13 10.40 -18.96
CA HIS A 104 -6.78 11.09 -17.86
C HIS A 104 -8.23 10.60 -17.74
N ARG A 105 -8.49 9.67 -16.83
CA ARG A 105 -9.80 9.02 -16.66
C ARG A 105 -10.64 9.64 -15.55
N TRP A 106 -9.99 10.20 -14.54
CA TRP A 106 -10.65 10.58 -13.29
C TRP A 106 -10.43 12.05 -12.96
N ASN A 107 -11.42 12.63 -12.26
CA ASN A 107 -11.41 14.00 -11.79
C ASN A 107 -11.87 14.07 -10.34
N LYS A 108 -11.34 15.01 -9.55
CA LYS A 108 -11.72 15.18 -8.14
C LYS A 108 -13.22 15.50 -7.95
N GLY A 109 -13.87 16.06 -8.96
CA GLY A 109 -15.32 16.28 -8.95
C GLY A 109 -16.16 15.00 -8.95
N GLN A 110 -15.55 13.84 -9.24
CA GLN A 110 -16.20 12.52 -9.17
C GLN A 110 -16.11 11.89 -7.78
N LEU A 111 -15.33 12.46 -6.84
CA LEU A 111 -15.17 11.89 -5.51
C LEU A 111 -16.51 11.73 -4.79
N ASN A 112 -16.83 10.51 -4.45
CA ASN A 112 -18.05 10.14 -3.75
C ASN A 112 -17.89 10.26 -2.23
N TYR A 113 -18.23 11.40 -1.65
CA TYR A 113 -18.21 11.60 -0.20
C TYR A 113 -19.33 10.84 0.53
N LYS A 114 -20.37 10.36 -0.18
CA LYS A 114 -21.49 9.62 0.44
C LYS A 114 -21.10 8.23 0.93
N ILE A 115 -19.95 7.73 0.51
CA ILE A 115 -19.43 6.46 1.03
C ILE A 115 -18.79 6.61 2.42
N LEU A 116 -18.50 7.83 2.83
CA LEU A 116 -17.85 8.16 4.10
C LEU A 116 -18.89 8.41 5.20
N GLN A 117 -18.55 8.01 6.42
CA GLN A 117 -19.34 8.34 7.60
C GLN A 117 -19.04 9.77 8.08
N LYS A 118 -19.83 10.22 9.07
CA LYS A 118 -19.59 11.45 9.84
C LYS A 118 -19.60 11.11 11.32
N LEU A 119 -18.43 10.75 11.84
CA LEU A 119 -18.25 10.21 13.18
C LEU A 119 -17.55 11.20 14.08
N ALA A 120 -18.11 11.46 15.25
CA ALA A 120 -17.46 12.30 16.25
C ALA A 120 -16.42 11.49 17.03
N LEU A 121 -15.24 12.07 17.25
CA LEU A 121 -14.23 11.56 18.14
C LEU A 121 -13.46 12.74 18.75
N ALA A 122 -13.48 12.86 20.06
CA ALA A 122 -12.72 13.91 20.76
C ALA A 122 -11.21 13.70 20.59
N GLY A 123 -10.47 14.78 20.30
CA GLY A 123 -9.02 14.73 20.11
C GLY A 123 -8.56 14.03 18.82
N ALA A 124 -9.46 13.82 17.87
CA ALA A 124 -9.11 13.23 16.58
C ALA A 124 -8.17 14.14 15.76
N PRO A 125 -7.27 13.57 14.95
CA PRO A 125 -6.41 14.35 14.07
C PRO A 125 -7.24 15.05 12.99
N LYS A 126 -6.77 16.22 12.53
CA LYS A 126 -7.38 16.89 11.38
C LYS A 126 -6.97 16.18 10.08
N PRO A 127 -7.86 16.06 9.10
CA PRO A 127 -7.51 15.50 7.80
C PRO A 127 -6.32 16.19 7.13
N SER A 128 -6.18 17.52 7.30
CA SER A 128 -5.06 18.32 6.78
C SER A 128 -3.71 17.84 7.32
N ASP A 129 -3.64 17.47 8.60
CA ASP A 129 -2.39 17.10 9.25
C ASP A 129 -1.87 15.74 8.74
N LEU A 130 -2.79 14.84 8.38
CA LEU A 130 -2.48 13.54 7.79
C LEU A 130 -2.20 13.60 6.28
N ALA A 131 -2.73 14.62 5.60
CA ALA A 131 -2.55 14.76 4.17
C ALA A 131 -1.08 15.03 3.77
N GLU A 132 -0.27 15.60 4.66
CA GLU A 132 1.13 15.92 4.36
C GLU A 132 1.95 14.66 4.06
N SER A 133 1.72 13.56 4.75
CA SER A 133 2.39 12.29 4.51
C SER A 133 2.17 11.74 3.10
N LEU A 134 1.04 12.11 2.46
CA LEU A 134 0.67 11.67 1.12
C LEU A 134 0.96 12.74 0.04
N SER A 135 1.68 13.83 0.39
CA SER A 135 1.97 14.94 -0.52
C SER A 135 2.84 14.54 -1.72
N PRO A 136 4.01 13.93 -1.53
CA PRO A 136 4.80 13.41 -2.64
C PRO A 136 4.25 12.06 -3.13
N PRO A 137 4.64 11.60 -4.33
CA PRO A 137 4.27 10.27 -4.79
C PRO A 137 4.78 9.18 -3.85
N TRP A 138 3.92 8.24 -3.50
CA TRP A 138 4.31 7.01 -2.85
C TRP A 138 4.66 5.96 -3.90
N PHE A 139 5.84 5.38 -3.75
CA PHE A 139 6.41 4.47 -4.74
C PHE A 139 6.14 3.02 -4.39
N GLU A 140 5.40 2.33 -5.25
CA GLU A 140 4.93 0.98 -5.04
C GLU A 140 5.35 0.03 -6.17
N LEU A 141 6.47 0.32 -6.82
CA LEU A 141 6.98 -0.49 -7.94
C LEU A 141 7.53 -1.84 -7.49
N ALA A 142 8.10 -1.93 -6.30
CA ALA A 142 8.67 -3.17 -5.77
C ALA A 142 7.71 -3.82 -4.77
N THR A 143 7.51 -5.12 -4.90
CA THR A 143 6.43 -5.87 -4.25
C THR A 143 6.89 -6.94 -3.27
N GLU A 144 8.16 -6.99 -2.93
CA GLU A 144 8.74 -7.86 -1.90
C GLU A 144 9.38 -7.02 -0.79
N HIS A 145 10.10 -7.64 0.13
CA HIS A 145 10.81 -6.90 1.16
C HIS A 145 11.77 -5.86 0.59
N VAL A 146 12.17 -6.00 -0.66
CA VAL A 146 12.98 -5.01 -1.39
C VAL A 146 12.22 -3.69 -1.62
N GLY A 147 10.91 -3.67 -1.52
CA GLY A 147 10.07 -2.48 -1.67
C GLY A 147 10.50 -1.32 -0.76
N ARG A 148 10.99 -1.64 0.43
CA ARG A 148 11.50 -0.64 1.38
C ARG A 148 12.71 0.15 0.88
N TYR A 149 13.38 -0.26 -0.17
CA TYR A 149 14.47 0.48 -0.78
C TYR A 149 14.01 1.50 -1.82
N TYR A 150 12.76 1.38 -2.28
CA TYR A 150 12.23 2.13 -3.41
C TYR A 150 11.37 3.33 -3.02
N HIS A 151 11.04 3.49 -1.75
CA HIS A 151 10.23 4.63 -1.33
C HIS A 151 11.07 5.77 -0.78
N PRO A 152 10.64 7.02 -0.94
CA PRO A 152 11.35 8.18 -0.42
C PRO A 152 11.35 8.25 1.11
N ALA A 153 12.55 8.41 1.71
CA ALA A 153 12.73 8.46 3.16
C ALA A 153 12.00 9.63 3.84
N ASN A 154 11.77 10.72 3.09
CA ASN A 154 11.21 11.94 3.67
C ASN A 154 9.76 11.81 4.12
N HIS A 155 9.00 10.88 3.57
CA HIS A 155 7.55 10.77 3.82
C HIS A 155 7.04 9.33 3.89
N GLN A 156 7.85 8.35 3.50
CA GLN A 156 7.51 6.94 3.62
C GLN A 156 8.45 6.28 4.63
N PRO A 157 7.92 5.61 5.66
CA PRO A 157 8.73 4.82 6.58
C PRO A 157 9.30 3.59 5.88
N GLU A 158 10.37 3.05 6.43
CA GLU A 158 11.07 1.91 5.85
C GLU A 158 10.20 0.64 5.75
N TYR A 159 9.31 0.43 6.72
CA TYR A 159 8.61 -0.84 6.86
C TYR A 159 7.15 -0.73 6.46
N GLY A 160 6.62 -1.69 5.70
CA GLY A 160 5.24 -1.68 5.22
C GLY A 160 4.21 -1.57 6.35
N ARG A 161 4.44 -2.23 7.49
CA ARG A 161 3.63 -2.06 8.71
C ARG A 161 3.48 -0.58 9.12
N ASP A 162 4.55 0.18 9.08
CA ASP A 162 4.53 1.59 9.50
C ASP A 162 3.82 2.46 8.45
N MET A 163 3.94 2.10 7.18
CA MET A 163 3.14 2.67 6.09
C MET A 163 1.65 2.36 6.28
N ALA A 164 1.31 1.11 6.64
CA ALA A 164 -0.07 0.70 6.94
C ALA A 164 -0.70 1.51 8.08
N HIS A 165 0.08 1.87 9.10
CA HIS A 165 -0.38 2.76 10.17
C HIS A 165 -0.76 4.15 9.63
N ILE A 166 0.08 4.76 8.80
CA ILE A 166 -0.18 6.08 8.22
C ILE A 166 -1.45 6.04 7.36
N LEU A 167 -1.58 5.01 6.54
CA LEU A 167 -2.71 4.88 5.63
C LEU A 167 -4.00 4.52 6.37
N GLY A 168 -3.93 3.68 7.40
CA GLY A 168 -5.05 3.38 8.27
C GLY A 168 -5.57 4.64 8.99
N ASP A 169 -4.67 5.49 9.50
CA ASP A 169 -5.03 6.77 10.12
C ASP A 169 -5.68 7.71 9.09
N ALA A 170 -5.11 7.82 7.88
CA ALA A 170 -5.64 8.65 6.82
C ALA A 170 -7.06 8.22 6.40
N MET A 171 -7.27 6.91 6.20
CA MET A 171 -8.59 6.38 5.86
C MET A 171 -9.61 6.59 6.98
N LEU A 172 -9.23 6.36 8.25
CA LEU A 172 -10.12 6.61 9.40
C LEU A 172 -10.51 8.08 9.53
N ALA A 173 -9.57 9.00 9.30
CA ALA A 173 -9.83 10.44 9.39
C ALA A 173 -10.87 10.91 8.37
N LEU A 174 -10.98 10.26 7.22
CA LEU A 174 -12.04 10.55 6.24
C LEU A 174 -13.45 10.23 6.77
N HIS A 175 -13.58 9.36 7.77
CA HIS A 175 -14.86 9.04 8.41
C HIS A 175 -15.22 9.95 9.58
N LEU A 176 -14.36 10.89 9.94
CA LEU A 176 -14.65 11.85 11.01
C LEU A 176 -15.64 12.91 10.56
N ASP A 177 -16.29 13.61 11.52
CA ASP A 177 -17.27 14.64 11.28
C ASP A 177 -16.61 15.99 10.93
N TYR A 178 -15.90 16.01 9.82
CA TYR A 178 -15.41 17.19 9.13
C TYR A 178 -16.21 17.44 7.87
N SER A 179 -16.25 18.68 7.40
CA SER A 179 -16.86 19.01 6.12
C SER A 179 -16.11 18.36 4.94
N ASP A 180 -16.78 18.21 3.82
CA ASP A 180 -16.17 17.67 2.60
C ASP A 180 -14.96 18.52 2.14
N ALA A 181 -15.02 19.83 2.33
CA ALA A 181 -13.92 20.76 2.03
C ALA A 181 -12.70 20.53 2.91
N GLU A 182 -12.88 20.22 4.22
CA GLU A 182 -11.79 19.92 5.12
C GLU A 182 -11.15 18.56 4.81
N LYS A 183 -11.90 17.63 4.25
CA LYS A 183 -11.43 16.30 3.84
C LYS A 183 -10.78 16.28 2.45
N GLU A 184 -11.09 17.24 1.57
CA GLU A 184 -10.75 17.18 0.15
C GLU A 184 -9.28 16.90 -0.10
N LEU A 185 -8.37 17.61 0.58
CA LEU A 185 -6.93 17.44 0.35
C LEU A 185 -6.45 16.02 0.66
N LEU A 186 -6.86 15.49 1.81
CA LEU A 186 -6.53 14.12 2.21
C LEU A 186 -7.13 13.09 1.24
N TYR A 187 -8.39 13.29 0.88
CA TYR A 187 -9.12 12.36 0.02
C TYR A 187 -8.52 12.32 -1.39
N VAL A 188 -8.21 13.48 -1.97
CA VAL A 188 -7.54 13.58 -3.28
C VAL A 188 -6.19 12.87 -3.27
N ARG A 189 -5.35 13.10 -2.25
CA ARG A 189 -4.04 12.47 -2.15
C ARG A 189 -4.13 10.96 -1.98
N LEU A 190 -5.03 10.48 -1.12
CA LEU A 190 -5.27 9.05 -0.93
C LEU A 190 -5.75 8.37 -2.22
N VAL A 191 -6.69 9.00 -2.93
CA VAL A 191 -7.21 8.48 -4.20
C VAL A 191 -6.13 8.49 -5.29
N GLN A 192 -5.29 9.53 -5.36
CA GLN A 192 -4.17 9.55 -6.30
C GLN A 192 -3.18 8.40 -6.05
N TRP A 193 -2.87 8.14 -4.77
CA TRP A 193 -2.04 6.98 -4.43
C TRP A 193 -2.70 5.65 -4.82
N GLY A 194 -4.00 5.50 -4.60
CA GLY A 194 -4.75 4.32 -5.04
C GLY A 194 -4.76 4.15 -6.57
N ILE A 195 -4.79 5.25 -7.34
CA ILE A 195 -4.64 5.24 -8.79
C ILE A 195 -3.23 4.74 -9.19
N ASP A 196 -2.20 5.15 -8.47
CA ASP A 196 -0.83 4.69 -8.71
C ASP A 196 -0.67 3.19 -8.39
N LEU A 197 -1.26 2.71 -7.28
CA LEU A 197 -1.33 1.28 -6.97
C LEU A 197 -2.03 0.48 -8.08
N TYR A 198 -3.12 1.02 -8.62
CA TYR A 198 -3.83 0.39 -9.73
C TYR A 198 -2.93 0.25 -10.97
N GLY A 199 -2.18 1.28 -11.33
CA GLY A 199 -1.20 1.19 -12.43
C GLY A 199 -0.09 0.18 -12.16
N CYS A 200 0.43 0.13 -10.94
CA CYS A 200 1.39 -0.89 -10.52
C CYS A 200 0.80 -2.31 -10.65
N ALA A 201 -0.43 -2.52 -10.20
CA ALA A 201 -1.12 -3.81 -10.33
C ALA A 201 -1.34 -4.21 -11.79
N GLN A 202 -1.65 -3.27 -12.69
CA GLN A 202 -1.82 -3.52 -14.12
C GLN A 202 -0.51 -3.96 -14.80
N THR A 203 0.64 -3.54 -14.29
CA THR A 203 1.95 -3.92 -14.82
C THR A 203 2.58 -5.12 -14.10
N GLY A 204 1.79 -5.87 -13.33
CA GLY A 204 2.22 -7.11 -12.66
C GLY A 204 2.60 -6.95 -11.20
N GLY A 205 2.33 -5.79 -10.58
CA GLY A 205 2.53 -5.57 -9.16
C GLY A 205 1.72 -6.53 -8.30
N MET A 206 2.37 -7.12 -7.29
CA MET A 206 1.76 -8.02 -6.33
C MET A 206 2.44 -7.82 -4.97
N TRP A 207 1.68 -7.34 -4.00
CA TRP A 207 2.15 -7.12 -2.63
C TRP A 207 1.86 -8.35 -1.78
N ALA A 208 2.65 -9.40 -2.03
CA ALA A 208 2.43 -10.72 -1.48
C ALA A 208 2.71 -10.82 0.02
N ASP A 209 2.31 -11.94 0.56
CA ASP A 209 2.55 -12.38 1.92
C ASP A 209 4.05 -12.42 2.25
N ASN A 210 4.50 -11.52 3.11
CA ASN A 210 5.88 -11.44 3.60
C ASN A 210 5.98 -10.69 4.93
N GLY A 211 5.43 -11.24 6.01
CA GLY A 211 5.40 -10.56 7.31
C GLY A 211 4.67 -9.23 7.23
N GLY A 212 5.31 -8.16 7.71
CA GLY A 212 4.75 -6.80 7.65
C GLY A 212 5.28 -5.96 6.49
N HIS A 213 6.05 -6.52 5.55
CA HIS A 213 6.71 -5.74 4.50
C HIS A 213 5.73 -5.11 3.50
N ASN A 214 4.67 -5.81 3.15
CA ASN A 214 3.72 -5.41 2.12
C ASN A 214 2.35 -4.97 2.68
N ALA A 215 2.26 -4.74 3.98
CA ALA A 215 1.03 -4.36 4.65
C ALA A 215 0.49 -2.99 4.19
N GLY A 216 -0.83 -2.82 4.23
CA GLY A 216 -1.51 -1.53 4.07
C GLY A 216 -1.71 -1.06 2.64
N LYS A 217 -1.68 -1.93 1.65
CA LYS A 217 -1.82 -1.53 0.24
C LYS A 217 -3.24 -1.64 -0.30
N LYS A 218 -3.94 -2.70 0.05
CA LYS A 218 -5.26 -3.01 -0.50
C LYS A 218 -6.29 -1.93 -0.22
N GLY A 219 -6.33 -1.40 1.02
CA GLY A 219 -7.27 -0.37 1.42
C GLY A 219 -7.18 0.90 0.58
N GLY A 220 -5.96 1.34 0.23
CA GLY A 220 -5.77 2.52 -0.61
C GLY A 220 -6.29 2.34 -2.03
N LEU A 221 -6.00 1.20 -2.67
CA LEU A 221 -6.53 0.86 -3.99
C LEU A 221 -8.06 0.76 -3.94
N MET A 222 -8.60 0.10 -2.92
CA MET A 222 -10.05 0.00 -2.73
C MET A 222 -10.72 1.36 -2.53
N MET A 223 -10.15 2.22 -1.70
CA MET A 223 -10.70 3.57 -1.48
C MET A 223 -10.76 4.37 -2.78
N ALA A 224 -9.74 4.26 -3.65
CA ALA A 224 -9.80 4.90 -4.97
C ALA A 224 -10.94 4.33 -5.84
N GLY A 225 -11.09 3.02 -5.90
CA GLY A 225 -12.16 2.37 -6.65
C GLY A 225 -13.56 2.76 -6.17
N LEU A 226 -13.78 2.79 -4.86
CA LEU A 226 -15.07 3.18 -4.26
C LEU A 226 -15.35 4.67 -4.42
N ALA A 227 -14.33 5.52 -4.21
CA ALA A 227 -14.43 6.97 -4.34
C ALA A 227 -14.80 7.42 -5.75
N LEU A 228 -14.22 6.75 -6.76
CA LEU A 228 -14.41 7.06 -8.17
C LEU A 228 -15.52 6.26 -8.83
N GLY A 229 -16.08 5.24 -8.14
CA GLY A 229 -17.06 4.32 -8.70
C GLY A 229 -16.49 3.47 -9.84
N ASP A 230 -15.18 3.17 -9.83
CA ASP A 230 -14.49 2.51 -10.92
C ASP A 230 -14.39 0.99 -10.70
N ALA A 231 -15.17 0.23 -11.46
CA ALA A 231 -15.23 -1.23 -11.39
C ALA A 231 -13.91 -1.91 -11.81
N ASN A 232 -13.09 -1.28 -12.65
CA ASN A 232 -11.82 -1.85 -13.07
C ASN A 232 -10.81 -1.80 -11.92
N ILE A 233 -10.77 -0.71 -11.15
CA ILE A 233 -9.96 -0.62 -9.93
C ILE A 233 -10.46 -1.64 -8.91
N LEU A 234 -11.77 -1.71 -8.68
CA LEU A 234 -12.38 -2.64 -7.72
C LEU A 234 -12.13 -4.11 -8.06
N ALA A 235 -11.97 -4.45 -9.33
CA ALA A 235 -11.64 -5.81 -9.74
C ALA A 235 -10.26 -6.29 -9.23
N TYR A 236 -9.32 -5.38 -8.96
CA TYR A 236 -8.05 -5.72 -8.30
C TYR A 236 -8.16 -5.76 -6.78
N ALA A 237 -9.16 -5.07 -6.20
CA ALA A 237 -9.43 -5.10 -4.77
C ALA A 237 -10.24 -6.33 -4.33
N ASP A 238 -11.07 -6.89 -5.19
CA ASP A 238 -11.87 -8.08 -4.89
C ASP A 238 -10.97 -9.32 -4.82
N ALA A 239 -10.77 -9.86 -3.62
CA ALA A 239 -9.91 -11.04 -3.40
C ALA A 239 -10.32 -12.29 -4.18
N LYS A 240 -11.58 -12.40 -4.63
CA LYS A 240 -12.09 -13.54 -5.40
C LYS A 240 -12.15 -13.27 -6.91
N SER A 241 -11.80 -12.06 -7.32
CA SER A 241 -11.64 -11.73 -8.73
C SER A 241 -10.40 -12.43 -9.31
N PRO A 242 -10.40 -12.78 -10.61
CA PRO A 242 -9.19 -13.27 -11.30
C PRO A 242 -7.99 -12.32 -11.24
N LYS A 243 -8.22 -11.02 -10.97
CA LYS A 243 -7.19 -9.98 -10.82
C LYS A 243 -6.86 -9.70 -9.36
N GLY A 244 -7.65 -10.20 -8.42
CA GLY A 244 -7.47 -10.00 -6.98
C GLY A 244 -6.52 -11.01 -6.36
N PHE A 245 -6.53 -11.08 -5.03
CA PHE A 245 -5.65 -11.94 -4.22
C PHE A 245 -4.16 -11.66 -4.43
N ILE A 246 -3.84 -10.39 -4.69
CA ILE A 246 -2.47 -9.89 -4.91
C ILE A 246 -1.90 -9.17 -3.69
N PHE A 247 -2.69 -9.02 -2.61
CA PHE A 247 -2.33 -8.25 -1.42
C PHE A 247 -2.05 -9.13 -0.21
N ALA A 248 -1.11 -8.70 0.63
CA ALA A 248 -0.73 -9.38 1.86
C ALA A 248 -1.92 -9.54 2.81
N GLU A 249 -2.81 -8.56 2.86
CA GLU A 249 -4.03 -8.57 3.66
C GLU A 249 -4.87 -9.81 3.43
N ASP A 250 -5.02 -10.22 2.18
CA ASP A 250 -5.77 -11.43 1.81
C ASP A 250 -4.92 -12.68 1.96
N ARG A 251 -3.67 -12.65 1.47
CA ARG A 251 -2.80 -13.81 1.36
C ARG A 251 -2.27 -14.31 2.70
N GLN A 252 -2.24 -13.45 3.71
CA GLN A 252 -1.79 -13.78 5.07
C GLN A 252 -2.95 -14.07 6.02
N THR A 253 -4.21 -13.90 5.60
CA THR A 253 -5.38 -14.20 6.43
C THR A 253 -6.21 -15.33 5.82
N TRP A 254 -6.63 -16.28 6.65
CA TRP A 254 -7.43 -17.43 6.22
C TRP A 254 -8.26 -17.98 7.38
N TYR A 255 -9.11 -18.93 7.08
CA TYR A 255 -9.72 -19.76 8.12
C TYR A 255 -8.99 -21.09 8.21
N VAL A 256 -8.57 -21.46 9.42
CA VAL A 256 -7.95 -22.75 9.68
C VAL A 256 -8.83 -23.88 9.14
N THR A 257 -8.28 -24.74 8.33
CA THR A 257 -8.96 -25.87 7.70
C THR A 257 -8.53 -27.19 8.32
N GLN A 258 -9.23 -28.28 7.99
CA GLN A 258 -8.81 -29.62 8.37
C GLN A 258 -7.41 -29.97 7.84
N ALA A 259 -7.00 -29.45 6.71
CA ALA A 259 -5.68 -29.67 6.13
C ALA A 259 -4.54 -28.99 6.92
N ASP A 260 -4.86 -28.00 7.73
CA ASP A 260 -3.87 -27.29 8.57
C ASP A 260 -3.63 -28.02 9.90
N VAL A 261 -4.56 -28.89 10.34
CA VAL A 261 -4.47 -29.62 11.59
C VAL A 261 -3.30 -30.61 11.55
N GLY A 262 -2.39 -30.49 12.52
CA GLY A 262 -1.24 -31.40 12.65
C GLY A 262 -0.20 -31.26 11.55
N ARG A 263 -0.27 -30.23 10.69
CA ARG A 263 0.74 -29.97 9.66
C ARG A 263 2.13 -29.85 10.29
N ALA A 264 3.13 -30.50 9.67
CA ALA A 264 4.52 -30.34 10.06
C ALA A 264 4.97 -28.89 9.82
N LEU A 265 5.60 -28.29 10.83
CA LEU A 265 6.01 -26.90 10.78
C LEU A 265 7.51 -26.75 10.68
N TYR A 266 7.96 -25.71 9.96
CA TYR A 266 9.36 -25.37 9.82
C TYR A 266 9.95 -24.90 11.15
N GLN A 267 11.09 -25.46 11.54
CA GLN A 267 11.78 -25.17 12.81
C GLN A 267 13.18 -24.56 12.62
N GLY A 268 13.62 -24.37 11.38
CA GLY A 268 15.01 -24.03 11.05
C GLY A 268 15.43 -22.58 11.36
N ASP A 269 14.52 -21.71 11.79
CA ASP A 269 14.79 -20.30 12.09
C ASP A 269 14.77 -19.98 13.60
N GLY A 270 14.75 -21.01 14.45
CA GLY A 270 14.75 -20.86 15.91
C GLY A 270 13.44 -20.36 16.53
N ARG A 271 12.37 -20.21 15.73
CA ARG A 271 11.04 -19.84 16.23
C ARG A 271 10.24 -21.09 16.57
N GLU A 272 9.72 -21.13 17.79
CA GLU A 272 8.77 -22.17 18.17
C GLU A 272 7.47 -21.99 17.40
N ARG A 273 6.97 -23.06 16.78
CA ARG A 273 5.66 -23.11 16.11
C ARG A 273 4.87 -24.30 16.62
N LEU A 274 3.66 -24.03 17.08
CA LEU A 274 2.72 -25.06 17.51
C LEU A 274 1.75 -25.36 16.37
N PRO A 275 1.54 -26.63 16.00
CA PRO A 275 0.60 -27.01 14.96
C PRO A 275 -0.83 -26.67 15.36
N TYR A 276 -1.68 -26.38 14.38
CA TYR A 276 -3.13 -26.26 14.61
C TYR A 276 -3.72 -27.59 15.03
N ILE A 277 -4.73 -27.54 15.86
CA ILE A 277 -5.47 -28.70 16.38
C ILE A 277 -6.91 -28.66 15.92
N GLN A 278 -7.66 -29.74 16.15
CA GLN A 278 -9.04 -29.89 15.66
C GLN A 278 -9.98 -28.76 16.11
N SER A 279 -9.82 -28.23 17.33
CA SER A 279 -10.65 -27.12 17.83
C SER A 279 -10.35 -25.78 17.16
N ASP A 280 -9.28 -25.66 16.39
CA ASP A 280 -8.93 -24.43 15.69
C ASP A 280 -9.57 -24.33 14.30
N VAL A 281 -10.19 -25.41 13.80
CA VAL A 281 -10.84 -25.42 12.48
C VAL A 281 -11.98 -24.41 12.43
N GLY A 282 -11.96 -23.53 11.41
CA GLY A 282 -12.92 -22.43 11.24
C GLY A 282 -12.51 -21.13 11.94
N MET A 283 -11.42 -21.11 12.69
CA MET A 283 -10.91 -19.92 13.34
C MET A 283 -10.18 -19.04 12.31
N ALA A 284 -10.47 -17.74 12.29
CA ALA A 284 -9.70 -16.79 11.48
C ALA A 284 -8.28 -16.65 12.02
N GLU A 285 -7.30 -16.68 11.12
CA GLU A 285 -5.89 -16.68 11.46
C GLU A 285 -5.08 -15.77 10.53
N TRP A 286 -3.90 -15.36 10.99
CA TRP A 286 -2.91 -14.66 10.22
C TRP A 286 -1.56 -15.38 10.32
N GLY A 287 -0.87 -15.50 9.21
CA GLY A 287 0.45 -16.10 9.14
C GLY A 287 1.46 -15.23 8.41
N GLU A 288 2.71 -15.42 8.75
CA GLU A 288 3.79 -14.66 8.13
C GLU A 288 3.84 -14.90 6.61
N LYS A 289 3.58 -16.15 6.20
CA LYS A 289 3.76 -16.59 4.81
C LYS A 289 2.73 -17.62 4.36
N HIS A 290 1.50 -17.53 4.87
CA HIS A 290 0.53 -18.62 4.73
C HIS A 290 0.33 -19.08 3.28
N ALA A 291 0.10 -18.16 2.34
CA ALA A 291 -0.19 -18.53 0.96
C ALA A 291 1.02 -19.11 0.22
N SER A 292 2.24 -18.70 0.55
CA SER A 292 3.47 -19.16 -0.13
C SER A 292 4.27 -20.22 0.64
N GLN A 293 4.22 -20.18 1.97
CA GLN A 293 4.99 -21.07 2.86
C GLN A 293 4.18 -21.41 4.13
N PRO A 294 3.06 -22.16 3.99
CA PRO A 294 2.14 -22.43 5.11
C PRO A 294 2.81 -23.23 6.25
N GLU A 295 3.89 -23.96 6.00
CA GLU A 295 4.68 -24.63 7.03
C GLU A 295 5.37 -23.67 8.01
N ARG A 296 5.42 -22.38 7.71
CA ARG A 296 5.92 -21.32 8.60
C ARG A 296 4.88 -20.74 9.52
N ASP A 297 3.65 -21.15 9.38
CA ASP A 297 2.53 -20.68 10.21
C ASP A 297 2.25 -21.65 11.34
N GLY A 298 1.78 -21.13 12.47
CA GLY A 298 1.45 -21.94 13.64
C GLY A 298 0.45 -21.22 14.52
N ARG A 299 -0.21 -21.96 15.43
CA ARG A 299 -1.29 -21.49 16.29
C ARG A 299 -0.87 -20.60 17.47
N ASN A 300 0.39 -20.60 17.83
CA ASN A 300 0.88 -19.89 19.00
C ASN A 300 0.84 -18.37 18.79
N TRP A 301 0.04 -17.72 19.63
CA TRP A 301 -0.07 -16.28 19.73
C TRP A 301 1.13 -15.70 20.49
N GLY A 302 1.28 -14.37 20.45
CA GLY A 302 2.39 -13.68 21.09
C GLY A 302 3.72 -13.83 20.34
N THR A 303 3.70 -14.33 19.12
CA THR A 303 4.88 -14.29 18.28
C THR A 303 5.13 -12.86 17.81
N PHE A 304 6.40 -12.49 17.73
CA PHE A 304 6.84 -11.15 17.31
C PHE A 304 6.10 -10.61 16.09
N TYR A 305 5.90 -11.43 15.05
CA TYR A 305 5.25 -11.00 13.83
C TYR A 305 3.75 -10.71 14.00
N ARG A 306 3.02 -11.52 14.74
CA ARG A 306 1.60 -11.30 14.96
C ARG A 306 1.34 -10.06 15.79
N ASP A 307 2.04 -9.92 16.92
CA ASP A 307 1.81 -8.84 17.87
C ASP A 307 2.24 -7.48 17.34
N ILE A 308 3.29 -7.45 16.53
CA ILE A 308 3.88 -6.19 16.05
C ILE A 308 3.37 -5.81 14.66
N ASN A 309 3.23 -6.76 13.75
CA ASN A 309 2.92 -6.42 12.36
C ASN A 309 1.43 -6.30 12.09
N TYR A 310 0.61 -7.23 12.62
CA TYR A 310 -0.80 -7.23 12.28
C TYR A 310 -1.58 -6.05 12.88
N VAL A 311 -1.15 -5.52 14.00
CA VAL A 311 -1.81 -4.36 14.65
C VAL A 311 -1.90 -3.13 13.74
N ALA A 312 -1.06 -3.04 12.72
CA ALA A 312 -1.11 -1.98 11.71
C ALA A 312 -2.38 -2.01 10.86
N HIS A 313 -2.99 -3.19 10.68
CA HIS A 313 -4.21 -3.34 9.90
C HIS A 313 -5.49 -2.88 10.60
N LEU A 314 -5.42 -2.56 11.90
CA LEU A 314 -6.60 -2.16 12.68
C LEU A 314 -7.31 -0.95 12.07
N GLY A 315 -6.53 0.08 11.69
CA GLY A 315 -7.06 1.30 11.08
C GLY A 315 -7.69 1.05 9.72
N GLU A 316 -7.00 0.30 8.88
CA GLU A 316 -7.47 -0.10 7.56
C GLU A 316 -8.77 -0.91 7.62
N ALA A 317 -8.79 -1.97 8.41
CA ALA A 317 -9.95 -2.84 8.54
C ALA A 317 -11.19 -2.08 9.03
N LEU A 318 -11.05 -1.22 10.03
CA LEU A 318 -12.16 -0.42 10.53
C LEU A 318 -12.63 0.60 9.48
N ALA A 319 -11.71 1.31 8.83
CA ALA A 319 -12.05 2.29 7.81
C ALA A 319 -12.85 1.66 6.65
N ILE A 320 -12.41 0.51 6.15
CA ILE A 320 -13.12 -0.21 5.08
C ILE A 320 -14.51 -0.68 5.53
N ARG A 321 -14.64 -1.18 6.77
CA ARG A 321 -15.94 -1.56 7.33
C ARG A 321 -16.88 -0.37 7.51
N LEU A 322 -16.36 0.81 7.78
CA LEU A 322 -17.13 2.05 7.86
C LEU A 322 -17.50 2.59 6.48
N THR A 323 -16.72 2.28 5.46
CA THR A 323 -16.98 2.73 4.07
C THR A 323 -18.16 1.98 3.48
N VAL A 324 -19.13 2.71 2.93
CA VAL A 324 -20.31 2.11 2.29
C VAL A 324 -19.88 1.19 1.15
N GLY A 325 -20.23 -0.09 1.24
CA GLY A 325 -19.86 -1.11 0.26
C GLY A 325 -18.44 -1.67 0.41
N GLY A 326 -17.63 -1.13 1.31
CA GLY A 326 -16.22 -1.51 1.47
C GLY A 326 -16.02 -2.98 1.83
N TYR A 327 -16.68 -3.44 2.89
CA TYR A 327 -16.60 -4.85 3.32
C TYR A 327 -16.97 -5.83 2.18
N LYS A 328 -18.07 -5.55 1.48
CA LYS A 328 -18.52 -6.38 0.35
C LYS A 328 -17.53 -6.38 -0.80
N ALA A 329 -16.97 -5.21 -1.15
CA ALA A 329 -16.04 -5.07 -2.26
C ALA A 329 -14.67 -5.71 -1.95
N TRP A 330 -14.25 -5.75 -0.68
CA TRP A 330 -13.04 -6.45 -0.25
C TRP A 330 -13.12 -7.97 -0.48
N ASN A 331 -14.25 -8.56 -0.18
CA ASN A 331 -14.61 -9.96 -0.47
C ASN A 331 -13.64 -11.00 0.14
N TRP A 332 -13.09 -10.72 1.34
CA TRP A 332 -12.22 -11.63 2.09
C TRP A 332 -12.48 -11.54 3.60
N PRO A 333 -13.54 -12.22 4.11
CA PRO A 333 -13.96 -12.10 5.50
C PRO A 333 -12.87 -12.44 6.51
N ALA A 334 -11.97 -13.38 6.20
CA ALA A 334 -10.91 -13.81 7.12
C ALA A 334 -10.03 -12.65 7.61
N PHE A 335 -9.78 -11.63 6.77
CA PHE A 335 -9.04 -10.43 7.16
C PHE A 335 -9.74 -9.67 8.30
N PHE A 336 -11.03 -9.48 8.18
CA PHE A 336 -11.81 -8.74 9.16
C PHE A 336 -12.02 -9.53 10.45
N ASP A 337 -12.34 -10.83 10.34
CA ASP A 337 -12.57 -11.70 11.50
C ASP A 337 -11.27 -11.89 12.29
N TYR A 338 -10.14 -11.97 11.61
CA TYR A 338 -8.85 -11.98 12.29
C TYR A 338 -8.55 -10.65 12.98
N THR A 339 -8.93 -9.51 12.38
CA THR A 339 -8.75 -8.20 13.01
C THR A 339 -9.58 -8.10 14.31
N ASP A 340 -10.83 -8.56 14.29
CA ASP A 340 -11.65 -8.61 15.50
C ASP A 340 -11.03 -9.52 16.58
N ARG A 341 -10.52 -10.67 16.21
CA ARG A 341 -9.82 -11.58 17.11
C ARG A 341 -8.52 -10.95 17.65
N SER A 342 -7.73 -10.33 16.80
CA SER A 342 -6.49 -9.65 17.18
C SER A 342 -6.75 -8.51 18.17
N TRP A 343 -7.84 -7.76 17.99
CA TRP A 343 -8.26 -6.72 18.94
C TRP A 343 -8.41 -7.24 20.35
N THR A 344 -8.96 -8.44 20.54
CA THR A 344 -9.17 -9.03 21.88
C THR A 344 -7.89 -9.56 22.53
N ILE A 345 -6.83 -9.80 21.74
CA ILE A 345 -5.62 -10.50 22.21
C ILE A 345 -4.40 -9.56 22.31
N SER A 346 -4.22 -8.63 21.39
CA SER A 346 -2.98 -7.86 21.20
C SER A 346 -3.16 -6.35 21.31
N GLN A 347 -3.99 -5.85 22.21
CA GLN A 347 -4.27 -4.41 22.34
C GLN A 347 -3.06 -3.55 22.72
N ALA A 348 -2.07 -4.11 23.40
CA ALA A 348 -0.94 -3.36 23.95
C ALA A 348 -0.07 -2.66 22.89
N GLN A 349 -0.07 -3.13 21.66
CA GLN A 349 0.74 -2.61 20.56
C GLN A 349 -0.03 -1.62 19.65
N MET A 350 -1.32 -1.39 19.92
CA MET A 350 -2.18 -0.59 19.04
C MET A 350 -2.00 0.90 19.27
N ARG A 351 -1.97 1.69 18.19
CA ARG A 351 -1.85 3.15 18.24
C ARG A 351 -3.12 3.79 18.81
N ALA A 352 -2.96 4.96 19.42
CA ALA A 352 -4.03 5.64 20.16
C ALA A 352 -5.25 5.98 19.28
N PHE A 353 -5.04 6.57 18.10
CA PHE A 353 -6.14 7.01 17.24
C PHE A 353 -6.97 5.85 16.68
N PRO A 354 -6.40 4.83 16.01
CA PRO A 354 -7.16 3.67 15.57
C PRO A 354 -7.85 2.94 16.72
N SER A 355 -7.23 2.85 17.89
CA SER A 355 -7.83 2.24 19.08
C SER A 355 -9.04 3.01 19.58
N ALA A 356 -8.97 4.34 19.62
CA ALA A 356 -10.09 5.18 20.02
C ALA A 356 -11.25 5.08 19.03
N MET A 357 -10.97 5.11 17.72
CA MET A 357 -11.95 4.88 16.65
C MET A 357 -12.62 3.51 16.78
N TRP A 358 -11.83 2.47 17.03
CA TRP A 358 -12.35 1.11 17.20
C TRP A 358 -13.31 1.00 18.39
N LYS A 359 -12.89 1.48 19.56
CA LYS A 359 -13.75 1.48 20.77
C LYS A 359 -15.05 2.23 20.56
N ALA A 360 -15.00 3.38 19.88
CA ALA A 360 -16.18 4.24 19.71
C ALA A 360 -17.13 3.77 18.60
N HIS A 361 -16.59 3.13 17.54
CA HIS A 361 -17.34 3.00 16.28
C HIS A 361 -17.34 1.60 15.68
N ARG A 362 -16.57 0.61 16.18
CA ARG A 362 -16.58 -0.75 15.63
C ARG A 362 -17.98 -1.37 15.60
N ALA A 363 -18.79 -1.15 16.65
CA ALA A 363 -20.15 -1.67 16.71
C ALA A 363 -21.11 -1.07 15.66
N LYS A 364 -20.76 0.06 15.04
CA LYS A 364 -21.53 0.72 13.97
C LYS A 364 -21.05 0.33 12.57
N ALA A 365 -19.90 -0.30 12.49
CA ALA A 365 -19.30 -0.73 11.23
C ALA A 365 -19.94 -2.03 10.72
N GLN A 366 -19.79 -2.29 9.44
CA GLN A 366 -20.23 -3.55 8.83
C GLN A 366 -19.52 -4.76 9.49
N PRO A 367 -20.11 -5.96 9.41
CA PRO A 367 -19.59 -7.18 10.03
C PRO A 367 -18.11 -7.41 9.78
#